data_373e76a7ea728a505ad7ba8afe0eb2aa
#
_entry.id   373e76a7ea728a505ad7ba8afe0eb2aa
#
_cell.length_a   1.000
_cell.length_b   1.000
_cell.length_c   1.000
_cell.angle_alpha   90.00
_cell.angle_beta   90.00
_cell.angle_gamma   90.00
#
_symmetry.space_group_name_H-M   'P 1'
#
loop_
_entity.id
_entity.type
_entity.pdbx_description
1 polymer ?
#
loop_
_entity_poly.entity_id
_entity_poly.type
_entity_poly.pdbx_seq_one_letter_code
_entity_poly.pdbx_strand_id
1 'polypeptide(L)'
;VVDYDVMYTAYYASYYTTGSYTMSFSAENALSSGIAKVTRENSYVLYQLTGHGESSLESDFTETLDNSGVTVQDLNLLTTDTVPEDAAALLINDPQADLSTLDAAAIKTYLENGGNLFVTTDLTVDTPNLDALLAEYGMTRQEGLVIENDSNYYAYRYPQTYLLPSLSSNDITAGITDGMYVFTPVAQGIVKGDSTDDLTLTTLLSTSSTAYSMQDYAEATTAEQGANDPNGPFNIAVAASNSATGAKVVWVNCPNMLNSQMNSAVS
;
A
#
# COMPACT_ATOMS: atom_id res chain seq x y z
N VAL A 1 27.88 -2.71 -14.10
CA VAL A 1 28.34 -4.11 -13.98
C VAL A 1 27.26 -4.86 -13.25
N VAL A 2 26.69 -5.89 -13.88
CA VAL A 2 25.70 -6.77 -13.22
C VAL A 2 26.50 -7.78 -12.40
N ASP A 3 26.26 -7.82 -11.09
CA ASP A 3 27.01 -8.69 -10.20
C ASP A 3 26.54 -10.17 -10.36
N TYR A 4 27.45 -11.11 -10.11
CA TYR A 4 27.15 -12.54 -10.21
C TYR A 4 26.02 -12.96 -9.28
N ASP A 5 25.96 -12.41 -8.07
CA ASP A 5 24.98 -12.75 -7.05
C ASP A 5 23.56 -12.32 -7.43
N VAL A 6 23.40 -11.34 -8.32
CA VAL A 6 22.10 -10.92 -8.86
C VAL A 6 21.59 -11.86 -9.96
N MET A 7 22.49 -12.63 -10.59
CA MET A 7 22.12 -13.58 -11.65
C MET A 7 21.64 -14.95 -11.14
N TYR A 8 21.85 -15.25 -9.86
CA TYR A 8 21.51 -16.54 -9.27
C TYR A 8 20.75 -16.35 -7.96
N THR A 9 19.62 -17.01 -7.83
CA THR A 9 18.86 -17.09 -6.58
C THR A 9 18.89 -18.51 -6.06
N ALA A 10 19.34 -18.69 -4.81
CA ALA A 10 19.36 -19.99 -4.16
C ALA A 10 18.10 -20.20 -3.31
N TYR A 11 17.36 -21.27 -3.60
CA TYR A 11 16.17 -21.66 -2.82
C TYR A 11 16.55 -22.80 -1.86
N TYR A 12 16.45 -22.53 -0.58
CA TYR A 12 16.83 -23.45 0.51
C TYR A 12 15.64 -24.22 1.11
N ALA A 13 14.45 -24.13 0.52
CA ALA A 13 13.22 -24.74 1.07
C ALA A 13 13.35 -26.24 1.40
N SER A 14 14.15 -26.99 0.66
CA SER A 14 14.43 -28.40 0.91
C SER A 14 15.72 -28.69 1.68
N TYR A 15 16.51 -27.68 2.01
CA TYR A 15 17.82 -27.86 2.65
C TYR A 15 17.75 -28.62 4.00
N TYR A 16 16.77 -28.27 4.82
CA TYR A 16 16.57 -28.89 6.13
C TYR A 16 16.01 -30.32 6.07
N THR A 17 15.40 -30.70 4.94
CA THR A 17 14.80 -32.03 4.77
C THR A 17 15.65 -32.97 3.92
N THR A 18 16.32 -32.47 2.89
CA THR A 18 17.09 -33.28 1.90
C THR A 18 18.56 -32.91 1.81
N GLY A 19 19.00 -31.81 2.47
CA GLY A 19 20.36 -31.28 2.36
C GLY A 19 20.68 -30.67 1.00
N SER A 20 19.67 -30.45 0.14
CA SER A 20 19.83 -29.89 -1.20
C SER A 20 19.17 -28.54 -1.33
N TYR A 21 19.72 -27.68 -2.18
CA TYR A 21 19.13 -26.40 -2.57
C TYR A 21 19.03 -26.35 -4.09
N THR A 22 18.07 -25.58 -4.60
CA THR A 22 17.96 -25.30 -6.04
C THR A 22 18.43 -23.89 -6.33
N MET A 23 19.17 -23.72 -7.43
CA MET A 23 19.56 -22.40 -7.92
C MET A 23 18.70 -22.05 -9.15
N SER A 24 18.07 -20.89 -9.11
CA SER A 24 17.40 -20.31 -10.28
C SER A 24 18.35 -19.32 -10.95
N PHE A 25 18.46 -19.41 -12.27
CA PHE A 25 19.25 -18.48 -13.07
C PHE A 25 18.33 -17.40 -13.65
N SER A 26 18.50 -16.17 -13.23
CA SER A 26 17.70 -15.01 -13.62
C SER A 26 18.50 -13.92 -14.35
N ALA A 27 19.57 -14.35 -15.06
CA ALA A 27 20.46 -13.43 -15.76
C ALA A 27 19.77 -12.56 -16.81
N GLU A 28 18.71 -13.07 -17.45
CA GLU A 28 17.93 -12.27 -18.41
C GLU A 28 17.27 -11.07 -17.72
N ASN A 29 16.63 -11.29 -16.58
CA ASN A 29 16.02 -10.22 -15.78
C ASN A 29 17.08 -9.23 -15.27
N ALA A 30 18.21 -9.74 -14.75
CA ALA A 30 19.31 -8.92 -14.25
C ALA A 30 19.95 -8.07 -15.36
N LEU A 31 20.14 -8.63 -16.54
CA LEU A 31 20.69 -7.90 -17.71
C LEU A 31 19.68 -6.89 -18.26
N SER A 32 18.40 -7.27 -18.39
CA SER A 32 17.35 -6.37 -18.87
C SER A 32 17.13 -5.19 -17.92
N SER A 33 17.11 -5.44 -16.61
CA SER A 33 17.04 -4.39 -15.58
C SER A 33 18.27 -3.50 -15.61
N GLY A 34 19.48 -4.09 -15.74
CA GLY A 34 20.73 -3.34 -15.86
C GLY A 34 20.77 -2.43 -17.10
N ILE A 35 20.31 -2.93 -18.25
CA ILE A 35 20.20 -2.14 -19.49
C ILE A 35 19.16 -1.02 -19.30
N ALA A 36 17.99 -1.34 -18.78
CA ALA A 36 16.95 -0.35 -18.51
C ALA A 36 17.45 0.76 -17.56
N LYS A 37 18.20 0.39 -16.52
CA LYS A 37 18.77 1.34 -15.54
C LYS A 37 19.76 2.32 -16.17
N VAL A 38 20.63 1.87 -17.10
CA VAL A 38 21.66 2.74 -17.73
C VAL A 38 21.15 3.49 -18.97
N THR A 39 20.00 3.11 -19.53
CA THR A 39 19.39 3.76 -20.69
C THR A 39 18.24 4.69 -20.35
N ARG A 40 17.81 4.73 -19.07
CA ARG A 40 16.75 5.64 -18.63
C ARG A 40 17.21 7.09 -18.63
N GLU A 41 16.35 7.96 -19.17
CA GLU A 41 16.56 9.39 -19.18
C GLU A 41 16.13 10.06 -17.86
N ASN A 42 15.17 9.46 -17.14
CA ASN A 42 14.63 9.99 -15.88
C ASN A 42 14.76 8.98 -14.74
N SER A 43 15.25 9.44 -13.60
CA SER A 43 15.20 8.76 -12.31
C SER A 43 14.15 9.46 -11.45
N TYR A 44 13.27 8.69 -10.82
CA TYR A 44 12.26 9.21 -9.91
C TYR A 44 12.69 8.96 -8.46
N VAL A 45 12.43 9.91 -7.59
CA VAL A 45 12.70 9.76 -6.14
C VAL A 45 11.37 9.57 -5.42
N LEU A 46 11.24 8.42 -4.74
CA LEU A 46 10.19 8.16 -3.76
C LEU A 46 10.76 8.49 -2.37
N TYR A 47 10.21 9.49 -1.72
CA TYR A 47 10.54 9.76 -0.33
C TYR A 47 9.62 8.97 0.58
N GLN A 48 10.18 8.13 1.46
CA GLN A 48 9.42 7.52 2.55
C GLN A 48 9.53 8.37 3.81
N LEU A 49 8.39 8.75 4.36
CA LEU A 49 8.31 9.55 5.58
C LEU A 49 8.86 8.74 6.76
N THR A 50 9.56 9.41 7.64
CA THR A 50 10.10 8.87 8.90
C THR A 50 9.94 9.90 10.02
N GLY A 51 9.82 9.42 11.26
CA GLY A 51 9.69 10.29 12.44
C GLY A 51 8.41 10.05 13.24
N HIS A 52 7.42 9.36 12.68
CA HIS A 52 6.16 9.01 13.36
C HIS A 52 6.04 7.49 13.56
N GLY A 53 7.16 6.76 13.50
CA GLY A 53 7.21 5.31 13.66
C GLY A 53 6.79 4.52 12.42
N GLU A 54 6.85 5.14 11.25
CA GLU A 54 6.52 4.50 9.98
C GLU A 54 7.36 3.26 9.72
N SER A 55 6.74 2.26 9.11
CA SER A 55 7.41 1.05 8.63
C SER A 55 8.21 1.35 7.36
N SER A 56 9.52 1.03 7.36
CA SER A 56 10.33 1.14 6.14
C SER A 56 9.96 0.07 5.14
N LEU A 57 10.10 0.39 3.84
CA LEU A 57 9.95 -0.61 2.79
C LEU A 57 11.02 -1.69 2.93
N GLU A 58 10.62 -2.95 2.80
CA GLU A 58 11.53 -4.09 2.83
C GLU A 58 12.37 -4.17 1.55
N SER A 59 13.49 -4.92 1.60
CA SER A 59 14.48 -4.94 0.52
C SER A 59 13.94 -5.39 -0.83
N ASP A 60 13.02 -6.33 -0.87
CA ASP A 60 12.39 -6.82 -2.10
C ASP A 60 11.53 -5.75 -2.80
N PHE A 61 10.82 -4.90 -2.02
CA PHE A 61 10.11 -3.74 -2.56
C PHE A 61 11.09 -2.67 -3.08
N THR A 62 12.12 -2.34 -2.30
CA THR A 62 13.10 -1.32 -2.71
C THR A 62 13.91 -1.76 -3.93
N GLU A 63 14.27 -3.05 -4.06
CA GLU A 63 14.90 -3.62 -5.25
C GLU A 63 13.99 -3.55 -6.48
N THR A 64 12.70 -3.86 -6.31
CA THR A 64 11.70 -3.78 -7.40
C THR A 64 11.55 -2.34 -7.89
N LEU A 65 11.50 -1.38 -6.97
CA LEU A 65 11.43 0.05 -7.28
C LEU A 65 12.71 0.52 -8.00
N ASP A 66 13.89 0.15 -7.50
CA ASP A 66 15.18 0.51 -8.13
C ASP A 66 15.30 -0.10 -9.54
N ASN A 67 14.90 -1.36 -9.71
CA ASN A 67 14.80 -1.99 -11.04
C ASN A 67 13.81 -1.26 -11.96
N SER A 68 12.80 -0.61 -11.39
CA SER A 68 11.84 0.24 -12.10
C SER A 68 12.30 1.68 -12.28
N GLY A 69 13.48 2.08 -11.79
CA GLY A 69 14.07 3.44 -11.88
C GLY A 69 13.53 4.41 -10.84
N VAL A 70 13.01 3.89 -9.76
CA VAL A 70 12.58 4.68 -8.62
C VAL A 70 13.58 4.46 -7.47
N THR A 71 14.24 5.52 -7.04
CA THR A 71 15.14 5.50 -5.88
C THR A 71 14.35 5.84 -4.63
N VAL A 72 14.46 5.04 -3.59
CA VAL A 72 13.82 5.31 -2.29
C VAL A 72 14.79 6.08 -1.40
N GLN A 73 14.31 7.17 -0.77
CA GLN A 73 15.04 7.96 0.19
C GLN A 73 14.19 8.25 1.44
N ASP A 74 14.83 8.31 2.60
CA ASP A 74 14.16 8.71 3.84
C ASP A 74 13.95 10.21 3.88
N LEU A 75 12.76 10.62 4.36
CA LEU A 75 12.41 12.01 4.62
C LEU A 75 11.93 12.15 6.07
N ASN A 76 12.57 13.04 6.82
CA ASN A 76 12.13 13.40 8.17
C ASN A 76 11.75 14.87 8.22
N LEU A 77 10.44 15.15 8.22
CA LEU A 77 9.90 16.52 8.23
C LEU A 77 10.17 17.25 9.55
N LEU A 78 10.50 16.54 10.64
CA LEU A 78 10.96 17.16 11.88
C LEU A 78 12.32 17.89 11.71
N THR A 79 13.06 17.61 10.63
CA THR A 79 14.39 18.16 10.36
C THR A 79 14.48 18.99 9.08
N THR A 80 13.53 18.83 8.14
CA THR A 80 13.62 19.45 6.79
C THR A 80 12.52 20.46 6.49
N ASP A 81 11.51 20.59 7.31
CA ASP A 81 10.36 21.50 7.21
C ASP A 81 9.51 21.39 5.89
N THR A 82 10.04 20.81 4.82
CA THR A 82 9.36 20.72 3.52
C THR A 82 9.66 19.40 2.82
N VAL A 83 8.74 18.94 1.97
CA VAL A 83 8.99 17.85 1.02
C VAL A 83 9.91 18.37 -0.09
N PRO A 84 10.99 17.65 -0.47
CA PRO A 84 11.89 18.05 -1.52
C PRO A 84 11.21 18.23 -2.90
N GLU A 85 11.68 19.21 -3.69
CA GLU A 85 11.12 19.53 -5.02
C GLU A 85 11.30 18.40 -6.04
N ASP A 86 12.30 17.53 -5.85
CA ASP A 86 12.56 16.36 -6.69
C ASP A 86 11.74 15.12 -6.31
N ALA A 87 10.85 15.23 -5.30
CA ALA A 87 9.98 14.16 -4.90
C ALA A 87 8.96 13.83 -5.99
N ALA A 88 9.16 12.70 -6.66
CA ALA A 88 8.16 12.16 -7.58
C ALA A 88 6.91 11.65 -6.85
N ALA A 89 7.10 11.13 -5.64
CA ALA A 89 6.04 10.75 -4.72
C ALA A 89 6.54 10.75 -3.28
N LEU A 90 5.61 10.90 -2.33
CA LEU A 90 5.80 10.70 -0.90
C LEU A 90 5.06 9.42 -0.48
N LEU A 91 5.71 8.59 0.32
CA LEU A 91 5.14 7.41 0.96
C LEU A 91 5.00 7.65 2.47
N ILE A 92 3.81 7.44 3.00
CA ILE A 92 3.56 7.32 4.44
C ILE A 92 3.11 5.88 4.67
N ASN A 93 4.01 5.05 5.22
CA ASN A 93 3.78 3.62 5.37
C ASN A 93 3.58 3.25 6.83
N ASP A 94 2.33 2.97 7.21
CA ASP A 94 1.98 2.44 8.52
C ASP A 94 2.51 3.31 9.69
N PRO A 95 2.16 4.61 9.76
CA PRO A 95 2.59 5.48 10.84
C PRO A 95 2.04 4.95 12.18
N GLN A 96 2.91 4.87 13.20
CA GLN A 96 2.56 4.43 14.54
C GLN A 96 2.24 5.58 15.50
N ALA A 97 2.31 6.81 14.99
CA ALA A 97 1.87 8.04 15.65
C ALA A 97 1.33 9.02 14.61
N ASP A 98 0.48 9.95 15.03
CA ASP A 98 -0.07 10.96 14.14
C ASP A 98 0.99 11.96 13.66
N LEU A 99 0.77 12.52 12.49
CA LEU A 99 1.56 13.63 11.97
C LEU A 99 1.45 14.84 12.92
N SER A 100 2.52 15.61 13.07
CA SER A 100 2.40 16.94 13.64
C SER A 100 1.58 17.85 12.72
N THR A 101 1.00 18.91 13.26
CA THR A 101 0.29 19.91 12.44
C THR A 101 1.21 20.61 11.42
N LEU A 102 2.51 20.69 11.72
CA LEU A 102 3.51 21.25 10.79
C LEU A 102 3.81 20.29 9.66
N ASP A 103 3.99 19.00 9.97
CA ASP A 103 4.24 17.97 8.95
C ASP A 103 3.04 17.80 8.03
N ALA A 104 1.83 17.79 8.58
CA ALA A 104 0.59 17.76 7.79
C ALA A 104 0.48 19.00 6.87
N ALA A 105 0.86 20.19 7.34
CA ALA A 105 0.88 21.41 6.55
C ALA A 105 1.93 21.36 5.43
N ALA A 106 3.12 20.80 5.69
CA ALA A 106 4.17 20.62 4.68
C ALA A 106 3.72 19.65 3.58
N ILE A 107 3.09 18.52 3.96
CA ILE A 107 2.54 17.54 3.01
C ILE A 107 1.38 18.16 2.21
N LYS A 108 0.50 18.91 2.86
CA LYS A 108 -0.57 19.65 2.18
C LYS A 108 -0.02 20.60 1.12
N THR A 109 0.99 21.39 1.48
CA THR A 109 1.67 22.30 0.53
C THR A 109 2.28 21.56 -0.66
N TYR A 110 2.91 20.40 -0.41
CA TYR A 110 3.43 19.54 -1.48
C TYR A 110 2.32 19.07 -2.43
N LEU A 111 1.18 18.62 -1.89
CA LEU A 111 0.02 18.21 -2.69
C LEU A 111 -0.63 19.38 -3.45
N GLU A 112 -0.74 20.56 -2.85
CA GLU A 112 -1.24 21.77 -3.52
C GLU A 112 -0.36 22.17 -4.72
N ASN A 113 0.92 21.81 -4.70
CA ASN A 113 1.87 21.98 -5.80
C ASN A 113 1.93 20.80 -6.79
N GLY A 114 0.96 19.88 -6.74
CA GLY A 114 0.86 18.78 -7.69
C GLY A 114 1.61 17.51 -7.28
N GLY A 115 2.02 17.39 -6.03
CA GLY A 115 2.72 16.21 -5.50
C GLY A 115 1.85 14.94 -5.49
N ASN A 116 2.49 13.80 -5.38
CA ASN A 116 1.84 12.50 -5.32
C ASN A 116 2.07 11.84 -3.95
N LEU A 117 1.02 11.28 -3.36
CA LEU A 117 1.06 10.67 -2.04
C LEU A 117 0.53 9.23 -2.09
N PHE A 118 1.27 8.31 -1.51
CA PHE A 118 0.81 6.96 -1.22
C PHE A 118 0.81 6.74 0.30
N VAL A 119 -0.33 6.28 0.84
CA VAL A 119 -0.53 6.09 2.27
C VAL A 119 -1.01 4.68 2.56
N THR A 120 -0.41 4.03 3.55
CA THR A 120 -1.00 2.89 4.23
C THR A 120 -1.24 3.23 5.70
N THR A 121 -2.31 2.71 6.29
CA THR A 121 -2.65 3.00 7.69
C THR A 121 -3.10 1.75 8.41
N ASP A 122 -2.88 1.71 9.73
CA ASP A 122 -3.37 0.68 10.64
C ASP A 122 -4.67 1.14 11.30
N LEU A 123 -5.61 0.19 11.50
CA LEU A 123 -6.89 0.46 12.16
C LEU A 123 -6.75 0.70 13.66
N THR A 124 -5.61 0.32 14.26
CA THR A 124 -5.37 0.45 15.70
C THR A 124 -4.68 1.76 16.08
N VAL A 125 -4.22 2.54 15.09
CA VAL A 125 -3.50 3.80 15.29
C VAL A 125 -4.39 4.98 14.94
N ASP A 126 -4.57 5.89 15.90
CA ASP A 126 -5.32 7.13 15.71
C ASP A 126 -4.43 8.21 15.09
N THR A 127 -4.80 8.69 13.90
CA THR A 127 -4.01 9.65 13.12
C THR A 127 -4.87 10.84 12.63
N PRO A 128 -5.43 11.66 13.54
CA PRO A 128 -6.39 12.70 13.19
C PRO A 128 -5.88 13.75 12.20
N ASN A 129 -4.61 14.13 12.24
CA ASN A 129 -4.05 15.09 11.29
C ASN A 129 -3.87 14.47 9.88
N LEU A 130 -3.44 13.21 9.80
CA LEU A 130 -3.38 12.47 8.53
C LEU A 130 -4.79 12.22 7.99
N ASP A 131 -5.73 11.82 8.84
CA ASP A 131 -7.12 11.58 8.45
C ASP A 131 -7.79 12.86 7.94
N ALA A 132 -7.52 14.03 8.57
CA ALA A 132 -7.99 15.32 8.09
C ALA A 132 -7.43 15.65 6.69
N LEU A 133 -6.16 15.36 6.44
CA LEU A 133 -5.55 15.54 5.12
C LEU A 133 -6.20 14.63 4.06
N LEU A 134 -6.44 13.36 4.38
CA LEU A 134 -7.12 12.42 3.49
C LEU A 134 -8.59 12.79 3.23
N ALA A 135 -9.26 13.37 4.23
CA ALA A 135 -10.64 13.88 4.10
C ALA A 135 -10.74 15.05 3.11
N GLU A 136 -9.71 15.89 2.97
CA GLU A 136 -9.67 16.93 1.92
C GLU A 136 -9.67 16.33 0.51
N TYR A 137 -9.20 15.07 0.37
CA TYR A 137 -9.24 14.28 -0.85
C TYR A 137 -10.46 13.35 -0.93
N GLY A 138 -11.49 13.58 -0.10
CA GLY A 138 -12.76 12.86 -0.15
C GLY A 138 -12.70 11.43 0.39
N MET A 139 -11.72 11.09 1.23
CA MET A 139 -11.52 9.76 1.79
C MET A 139 -11.53 9.82 3.31
N THR A 140 -12.37 9.00 3.95
CA THR A 140 -12.41 8.88 5.43
C THR A 140 -12.42 7.41 5.84
N ARG A 141 -12.03 7.11 7.09
CA ARG A 141 -12.07 5.75 7.62
C ARG A 141 -13.50 5.26 7.78
N GLN A 142 -13.73 4.00 7.42
CA GLN A 142 -14.88 3.24 7.88
C GLN A 142 -14.49 2.59 9.20
N GLU A 143 -15.21 2.86 10.28
CA GLU A 143 -14.90 2.22 11.56
C GLU A 143 -15.03 0.69 11.48
N GLY A 144 -14.21 -0.02 12.28
CA GLY A 144 -14.22 -1.46 12.42
C GLY A 144 -13.24 -2.23 11.54
N LEU A 145 -13.08 -3.51 11.85
CA LEU A 145 -12.27 -4.47 11.11
C LEU A 145 -13.11 -5.15 10.02
N VAL A 146 -12.62 -5.16 8.80
CA VAL A 146 -13.34 -5.83 7.70
C VAL A 146 -13.20 -7.33 7.79
N ILE A 147 -14.34 -8.01 7.82
CA ILE A 147 -14.48 -9.48 7.77
C ILE A 147 -15.17 -9.86 6.46
N GLU A 148 -14.60 -10.80 5.73
CA GLU A 148 -15.14 -11.26 4.44
C GLU A 148 -15.86 -12.60 4.61
N ASN A 149 -17.10 -12.68 4.15
CA ASN A 149 -17.91 -13.92 4.22
C ASN A 149 -17.91 -14.73 2.92
N ASP A 150 -17.54 -14.14 1.79
CA ASP A 150 -17.41 -14.87 0.53
C ASP A 150 -16.01 -15.49 0.42
N SER A 151 -15.95 -16.81 0.36
CA SER A 151 -14.70 -17.59 0.28
C SER A 151 -13.85 -17.32 -0.98
N ASN A 152 -14.38 -16.60 -1.97
CA ASN A 152 -13.61 -16.19 -3.14
C ASN A 152 -12.82 -14.90 -2.90
N TYR A 153 -13.07 -14.21 -1.78
CA TYR A 153 -12.49 -12.89 -1.46
C TYR A 153 -11.58 -12.90 -0.23
N TYR A 154 -11.22 -14.08 0.29
CA TYR A 154 -10.16 -14.22 1.30
C TYR A 154 -9.32 -15.47 1.05
N ALA A 155 -8.12 -15.50 1.60
CA ALA A 155 -7.16 -16.57 1.37
C ALA A 155 -7.66 -17.91 1.95
N TYR A 156 -7.72 -18.96 1.12
CA TYR A 156 -8.24 -20.29 1.49
C TYR A 156 -7.48 -20.86 2.70
N ARG A 157 -8.23 -21.33 3.70
CA ARG A 157 -7.74 -21.84 5.00
C ARG A 157 -7.15 -20.80 5.94
N TYR A 158 -7.21 -19.53 5.61
CA TYR A 158 -6.81 -18.45 6.48
C TYR A 158 -8.02 -17.74 7.11
N PRO A 159 -7.82 -16.90 8.14
CA PRO A 159 -8.89 -16.09 8.71
C PRO A 159 -9.60 -15.23 7.66
N GLN A 160 -10.88 -14.98 7.84
CA GLN A 160 -11.72 -14.13 6.98
C GLN A 160 -11.27 -12.66 6.92
N THR A 161 -10.26 -12.29 7.71
CA THR A 161 -9.56 -11.01 7.68
C THR A 161 -8.40 -10.98 6.68
N TYR A 162 -8.06 -12.14 6.05
CA TYR A 162 -6.99 -12.25 5.07
C TYR A 162 -7.56 -12.05 3.66
N LEU A 163 -7.88 -10.79 3.36
CA LEU A 163 -8.68 -10.43 2.20
C LEU A 163 -7.92 -10.56 0.88
N LEU A 164 -8.66 -10.97 -0.16
CA LEU A 164 -8.29 -10.95 -1.57
C LEU A 164 -9.34 -10.11 -2.32
N PRO A 165 -9.33 -8.78 -2.17
CA PRO A 165 -10.38 -7.93 -2.71
C PRO A 165 -10.41 -7.93 -4.23
N SER A 166 -11.57 -7.58 -4.80
CA SER A 166 -11.70 -7.32 -6.23
C SER A 166 -10.89 -6.11 -6.65
N LEU A 167 -10.24 -6.24 -7.80
CA LEU A 167 -9.52 -5.16 -8.46
C LEU A 167 -10.46 -4.41 -9.43
N SER A 168 -10.48 -3.09 -9.33
CA SER A 168 -11.11 -2.26 -10.35
C SER A 168 -10.16 -2.04 -11.52
N SER A 169 -10.64 -2.15 -12.75
CA SER A 169 -9.82 -1.91 -13.95
C SER A 169 -9.56 -0.42 -14.12
N ASN A 170 -8.30 0.01 -13.97
CA ASN A 170 -7.83 1.38 -14.18
C ASN A 170 -6.32 1.37 -14.42
N ASP A 171 -5.73 2.53 -14.71
CA ASP A 171 -4.30 2.64 -15.04
C ASP A 171 -3.36 2.18 -13.90
N ILE A 172 -3.77 2.33 -12.63
CA ILE A 172 -2.96 1.91 -11.47
C ILE A 172 -2.92 0.39 -11.35
N THR A 173 -4.02 -0.28 -11.64
CA THR A 173 -4.16 -1.74 -11.50
C THR A 173 -3.93 -2.49 -12.81
N ALA A 174 -3.69 -1.80 -13.92
CA ALA A 174 -3.55 -2.38 -15.26
C ALA A 174 -2.43 -3.42 -15.40
N GLY A 175 -1.40 -3.35 -14.54
CA GLY A 175 -0.31 -4.32 -14.51
C GLY A 175 -0.66 -5.63 -13.79
N ILE A 176 -1.79 -5.69 -13.08
CA ILE A 176 -2.24 -6.87 -12.34
C ILE A 176 -3.16 -7.66 -13.27
N THR A 177 -2.67 -8.81 -13.73
CA THR A 177 -3.36 -9.66 -14.73
C THR A 177 -4.17 -10.78 -14.07
N ASP A 178 -5.01 -11.46 -14.87
CA ASP A 178 -5.82 -12.58 -14.42
C ASP A 178 -4.98 -13.64 -13.69
N GLY A 179 -5.46 -14.05 -12.51
CA GLY A 179 -4.77 -15.01 -11.64
C GLY A 179 -3.78 -14.38 -10.66
N MET A 180 -3.53 -13.08 -10.74
CA MET A 180 -2.84 -12.32 -9.70
C MET A 180 -3.83 -11.74 -8.71
N TYR A 181 -3.46 -11.71 -7.44
CA TYR A 181 -4.27 -11.17 -6.35
C TYR A 181 -3.49 -10.09 -5.61
N VAL A 182 -4.21 -9.12 -5.06
CA VAL A 182 -3.67 -8.20 -4.07
C VAL A 182 -4.12 -8.71 -2.70
N PHE A 183 -3.16 -8.99 -1.85
CA PHE A 183 -3.42 -9.50 -0.50
C PHE A 183 -3.45 -8.34 0.49
N THR A 184 -4.55 -8.20 1.22
CA THR A 184 -4.77 -7.12 2.20
C THR A 184 -5.23 -7.68 3.54
N PRO A 185 -4.30 -8.26 4.32
CA PRO A 185 -4.64 -8.86 5.63
C PRO A 185 -4.90 -7.80 6.67
N VAL A 186 -5.98 -8.00 7.44
CA VAL A 186 -6.35 -7.12 8.56
C VAL A 186 -6.59 -5.67 8.09
N ALA A 187 -7.50 -5.51 7.15
CA ALA A 187 -7.82 -4.22 6.55
C ALA A 187 -9.01 -3.53 7.23
N GLN A 188 -9.02 -2.22 7.13
CA GLN A 188 -10.15 -1.35 7.46
C GLN A 188 -10.75 -0.78 6.17
N GLY A 189 -12.04 -0.50 6.18
CA GLY A 189 -12.72 0.11 5.05
C GLY A 189 -12.38 1.61 4.88
N ILE A 190 -12.58 2.10 3.66
CA ILE A 190 -12.52 3.52 3.31
C ILE A 190 -13.89 3.95 2.82
N VAL A 191 -14.46 4.98 3.44
CA VAL A 191 -15.63 5.70 2.92
C VAL A 191 -15.14 6.66 1.86
N LYS A 192 -15.56 6.40 0.63
CA LYS A 192 -15.24 7.24 -0.54
C LYS A 192 -16.38 8.23 -0.77
N GLY A 193 -16.07 9.51 -0.78
CA GLY A 193 -16.99 10.58 -1.16
C GLY A 193 -17.34 10.58 -2.64
N ASP A 194 -18.19 11.54 -3.02
CA ASP A 194 -18.52 11.76 -4.43
C ASP A 194 -17.38 12.53 -5.13
N SER A 195 -17.17 12.24 -6.42
CA SER A 195 -16.28 13.03 -7.26
C SER A 195 -16.87 14.41 -7.52
N THR A 196 -16.02 15.42 -7.62
CA THR A 196 -16.39 16.80 -7.98
C THR A 196 -15.76 17.19 -9.33
N ASP A 197 -15.94 18.44 -9.76
CA ASP A 197 -15.35 18.92 -11.03
C ASP A 197 -13.82 18.82 -11.02
N ASP A 198 -13.18 19.06 -9.86
CA ASP A 198 -11.73 19.06 -9.72
C ASP A 198 -11.18 17.78 -9.08
N LEU A 199 -12.00 16.99 -8.39
CA LEU A 199 -11.57 15.80 -7.64
C LEU A 199 -12.26 14.54 -8.15
N THR A 200 -11.47 13.65 -8.77
CA THR A 200 -11.92 12.33 -9.21
C THR A 200 -11.51 11.26 -8.20
N LEU A 201 -12.47 10.51 -7.70
CA LEU A 201 -12.28 9.41 -6.75
C LEU A 201 -12.54 8.06 -7.41
N THR A 202 -11.55 7.18 -7.36
CA THR A 202 -11.59 5.85 -7.98
C THR A 202 -11.34 4.78 -6.92
N THR A 203 -12.26 3.82 -6.79
CA THR A 203 -12.03 2.61 -6.00
C THR A 203 -10.98 1.75 -6.72
N LEU A 204 -9.96 1.31 -6.02
CA LEU A 204 -8.94 0.39 -6.55
C LEU A 204 -9.19 -1.05 -6.12
N LEU A 205 -9.49 -1.24 -4.83
CA LEU A 205 -9.75 -2.53 -4.20
C LEU A 205 -11.07 -2.48 -3.43
N SER A 206 -11.90 -3.49 -3.59
CA SER A 206 -13.18 -3.61 -2.86
C SER A 206 -13.48 -5.03 -2.44
N THR A 207 -14.14 -5.17 -1.29
CA THR A 207 -14.68 -6.44 -0.78
C THR A 207 -15.91 -6.88 -1.54
N SER A 208 -16.41 -8.08 -1.23
CA SER A 208 -17.74 -8.51 -1.65
C SER A 208 -18.86 -7.76 -0.91
N SER A 209 -20.08 -7.89 -1.39
CA SER A 209 -21.26 -7.35 -0.71
C SER A 209 -21.65 -8.11 0.57
N THR A 210 -21.06 -9.27 0.81
CA THR A 210 -21.30 -10.08 2.01
C THR A 210 -20.29 -9.85 3.11
N ALA A 211 -19.28 -9.00 2.87
CA ALA A 211 -18.38 -8.52 3.88
C ALA A 211 -19.11 -7.64 4.91
N TYR A 212 -18.59 -7.56 6.10
CA TYR A 212 -19.08 -6.63 7.13
C TYR A 212 -17.89 -6.01 7.89
N SER A 213 -18.11 -4.84 8.49
CA SER A 213 -17.11 -4.15 9.31
C SER A 213 -17.44 -4.37 10.78
N MET A 214 -16.66 -5.22 11.45
CA MET A 214 -16.84 -5.56 12.86
C MET A 214 -16.42 -4.38 13.73
N GLN A 215 -17.38 -3.76 14.41
CA GLN A 215 -17.14 -2.56 15.23
C GLN A 215 -16.42 -2.90 16.54
N ASP A 216 -16.80 -4.00 17.18
CA ASP A 216 -16.26 -4.42 18.47
C ASP A 216 -15.10 -5.43 18.31
N TYR A 217 -14.32 -5.34 17.24
CA TYR A 217 -13.27 -6.30 16.87
C TYR A 217 -12.23 -6.53 17.97
N ALA A 218 -11.92 -5.51 18.78
CA ALA A 218 -10.91 -5.59 19.84
C ALA A 218 -11.35 -6.53 20.99
N GLU A 219 -12.66 -6.68 21.20
CA GLU A 219 -13.25 -7.51 22.25
C GLU A 219 -13.86 -8.82 21.71
N ALA A 220 -13.92 -8.95 20.37
CA ALA A 220 -14.55 -10.07 19.71
C ALA A 220 -13.77 -11.38 19.94
N THR A 221 -14.48 -12.43 20.30
CA THR A 221 -13.93 -13.80 20.45
C THR A 221 -14.28 -14.69 19.26
N THR A 222 -15.18 -14.26 18.38
CA THR A 222 -15.64 -14.94 17.16
C THR A 222 -15.75 -13.93 16.03
N ALA A 223 -15.74 -14.43 14.79
CA ALA A 223 -15.97 -13.62 13.59
C ALA A 223 -17.48 -13.62 13.21
N GLU A 224 -18.39 -13.57 14.17
CA GLU A 224 -19.83 -13.48 13.90
C GLU A 224 -20.25 -12.02 13.79
N GLN A 225 -21.00 -11.69 12.74
CA GLN A 225 -21.50 -10.34 12.50
C GLN A 225 -22.46 -9.90 13.61
N GLY A 226 -22.15 -8.79 14.26
CA GLY A 226 -23.01 -8.13 15.25
C GLY A 226 -24.15 -7.33 14.59
N ALA A 227 -25.15 -6.97 15.39
CA ALA A 227 -26.32 -6.25 14.89
C ALA A 227 -26.01 -4.82 14.38
N ASN A 228 -24.91 -4.23 14.85
CA ASN A 228 -24.47 -2.86 14.50
C ASN A 228 -23.38 -2.86 13.42
N ASP A 229 -22.89 -4.02 12.99
CA ASP A 229 -21.82 -4.10 12.00
C ASP A 229 -22.38 -3.77 10.61
N PRO A 230 -21.89 -2.72 9.95
CA PRO A 230 -22.37 -2.36 8.62
C PRO A 230 -21.96 -3.43 7.59
N ASN A 231 -22.81 -3.60 6.57
CA ASN A 231 -22.55 -4.51 5.46
C ASN A 231 -21.73 -3.82 4.37
N GLY A 232 -20.92 -4.63 3.65
CA GLY A 232 -20.18 -4.24 2.47
C GLY A 232 -21.06 -3.94 1.24
N PRO A 233 -20.43 -3.69 0.09
CA PRO A 233 -18.99 -3.75 -0.12
C PRO A 233 -18.25 -2.55 0.49
N PHE A 234 -16.99 -2.78 0.92
CA PHE A 234 -16.10 -1.72 1.42
C PHE A 234 -14.97 -1.47 0.43
N ASN A 235 -14.57 -0.21 0.28
CA ASN A 235 -13.31 0.09 -0.41
C ASN A 235 -12.15 -0.17 0.57
N ILE A 236 -11.16 -0.93 0.12
CA ILE A 236 -9.91 -1.18 0.87
C ILE A 236 -8.80 -0.26 0.37
N ALA A 237 -8.85 0.12 -0.91
CA ALA A 237 -7.97 1.09 -1.50
C ALA A 237 -8.74 2.04 -2.41
N VAL A 238 -8.41 3.34 -2.32
CA VAL A 238 -9.00 4.41 -3.12
C VAL A 238 -7.90 5.31 -3.65
N ALA A 239 -8.03 5.74 -4.89
CA ALA A 239 -7.23 6.79 -5.49
C ALA A 239 -8.07 8.06 -5.66
N ALA A 240 -7.47 9.21 -5.31
CA ALA A 240 -7.98 10.54 -5.60
C ALA A 240 -7.04 11.26 -6.56
N SER A 241 -7.59 11.93 -7.57
CA SER A 241 -6.84 12.76 -8.52
C SER A 241 -7.47 14.14 -8.56
N ASN A 242 -6.68 15.17 -8.26
CA ASN A 242 -7.10 16.56 -8.30
C ASN A 242 -6.60 17.20 -9.61
N SER A 243 -7.54 17.55 -10.50
CA SER A 243 -7.21 18.13 -11.81
C SER A 243 -6.76 19.58 -11.74
N ALA A 244 -7.12 20.31 -10.69
CA ALA A 244 -6.72 21.71 -10.51
C ALA A 244 -5.25 21.84 -10.10
N THR A 245 -4.75 20.91 -9.25
CA THR A 245 -3.36 20.93 -8.78
C THR A 245 -2.47 19.93 -9.53
N GLY A 246 -3.04 18.86 -10.08
CA GLY A 246 -2.32 17.70 -10.60
C GLY A 246 -1.99 16.64 -9.56
N ALA A 247 -2.30 16.88 -8.29
CA ALA A 247 -2.01 15.96 -7.20
C ALA A 247 -2.76 14.63 -7.33
N LYS A 248 -2.09 13.56 -6.92
CA LYS A 248 -2.70 12.23 -6.82
C LYS A 248 -2.42 11.66 -5.44
N VAL A 249 -3.46 11.13 -4.81
CA VAL A 249 -3.38 10.50 -3.50
C VAL A 249 -3.93 9.09 -3.62
N VAL A 250 -3.15 8.10 -3.20
CA VAL A 250 -3.59 6.71 -3.07
C VAL A 250 -3.55 6.33 -1.60
N TRP A 251 -4.66 5.87 -1.10
CA TRP A 251 -4.77 5.35 0.27
C TRP A 251 -5.17 3.89 0.25
N VAL A 252 -4.39 3.05 0.92
CA VAL A 252 -4.69 1.65 1.20
C VAL A 252 -4.80 1.50 2.72
N ASN A 253 -5.98 1.19 3.21
CA ASN A 253 -6.21 1.06 4.64
C ASN A 253 -5.91 -0.38 5.12
N CYS A 254 -4.66 -0.78 4.87
CA CYS A 254 -4.07 -2.05 5.24
C CYS A 254 -2.53 -1.92 5.25
N PRO A 255 -1.89 -1.80 6.40
CA PRO A 255 -0.44 -1.63 6.50
C PRO A 255 0.31 -2.90 6.05
N ASN A 256 -0.29 -4.06 6.32
CA ASN A 256 0.31 -5.36 6.03
C ASN A 256 0.39 -5.71 4.53
N MET A 257 -0.19 -4.90 3.64
CA MET A 257 -0.06 -5.10 2.20
C MET A 257 1.41 -5.03 1.72
N LEU A 258 2.22 -4.20 2.37
CA LEU A 258 3.66 -4.02 2.07
C LEU A 258 4.57 -4.90 2.93
N ASN A 259 4.05 -5.95 3.58
CA ASN A 259 4.81 -6.89 4.40
C ASN A 259 5.12 -8.16 3.61
N SER A 260 6.40 -8.40 3.27
CA SER A 260 6.84 -9.54 2.47
C SER A 260 6.58 -10.89 3.14
N GLN A 261 6.69 -10.96 4.47
CA GLN A 261 6.44 -12.21 5.21
C GLN A 261 4.97 -12.61 5.13
N MET A 262 4.06 -11.62 5.25
CA MET A 262 2.63 -11.85 5.10
C MET A 262 2.28 -12.27 3.68
N ASN A 263 2.86 -11.62 2.68
CA ASN A 263 2.64 -11.95 1.27
C ASN A 263 3.16 -13.34 0.90
N SER A 264 4.30 -13.76 1.45
CA SER A 264 4.86 -15.09 1.20
C SER A 264 4.08 -16.23 1.88
N ALA A 265 3.31 -15.94 2.94
CA ALA A 265 2.53 -16.94 3.66
C ALA A 265 1.34 -17.48 2.85
N VAL A 266 0.83 -16.70 1.87
CA VAL A 266 -0.36 -17.04 1.05
C VAL A 266 -0.02 -17.35 -0.41
N SER A 267 1.28 -17.36 -0.77
CA SER A 267 1.82 -17.61 -2.12
C SER A 267 1.88 -19.10 -2.47
#